data_4b8d246bef23e0d41b5ec5af62d3c9d1
#
_entry.id   4b8d246bef23e0d41b5ec5af62d3c9d1
#
_cell.length_a   1.000
_cell.length_b   1.000
_cell.length_c   1.000
_cell.angle_alpha   90.00
_cell.angle_beta   90.00
_cell.angle_gamma   90.00
#
_symmetry.space_group_name_H-M   'P 1'
#
loop_
_entity.id
_entity.type
_entity.pdbx_description
1 polymer ?
#
loop_
_entity_poly.entity_id
_entity_poly.type
_entity_poly.pdbx_seq_one_letter_code
_entity_poly.pdbx_strand_id
1 'polypeptide(L)'
;MLSIRMQRTGRKGHAMFRLVVQESRYTPTSGKVVAQLGSFDPHNKTAKVDSEKASFYLSHGAQPSGRAALLLQKEGVELPKWVKISSAKSRTTRHPEKLRSNQPAAEPEVAEAEAPSTES
;
A
#
# COMPACT_ATOMS: atom_id res chain seq x y z
N MET A 1 3.12 -21.68 -1.70
CA MET A 1 3.62 -20.40 -2.24
C MET A 1 3.90 -19.46 -1.09
N LEU A 2 5.09 -18.92 -1.05
CA LEU A 2 5.44 -17.93 -0.02
C LEU A 2 4.87 -16.57 -0.40
N SER A 3 4.36 -15.86 0.59
CA SER A 3 3.93 -14.48 0.38
C SER A 3 4.52 -13.59 1.46
N ILE A 4 4.81 -12.36 1.06
CA ILE A 4 5.28 -11.33 1.96
C ILE A 4 4.08 -10.45 2.28
N ARG A 5 3.71 -10.40 3.54
CA ARG A 5 2.52 -9.65 3.92
C ARG A 5 2.64 -9.09 5.33
N MET A 6 1.74 -8.23 5.68
CA MET A 6 1.76 -7.57 6.97
C MET A 6 0.86 -8.31 7.95
N GLN A 7 1.42 -8.59 9.12
CA GLN A 7 0.70 -9.19 10.22
C GLN A 7 0.41 -8.10 11.25
N ARG A 8 -0.84 -8.00 11.65
CA ARG A 8 -1.21 -7.00 12.64
C ARG A 8 -0.69 -7.41 14.03
N THR A 9 -0.07 -6.46 14.69
CA THR A 9 0.38 -6.59 16.08
C THR A 9 -0.11 -5.38 16.86
N GLY A 10 0.26 -5.27 18.11
CA GLY A 10 -0.16 -4.16 18.93
C GLY A 10 -1.43 -4.46 19.70
N ARG A 11 -1.99 -3.44 20.32
CA ARG A 11 -3.17 -3.58 21.14
C ARG A 11 -4.42 -3.07 20.42
N LYS A 12 -5.58 -3.30 21.01
CA LYS A 12 -6.84 -2.77 20.49
C LYS A 12 -6.77 -1.24 20.40
N GLY A 13 -7.15 -0.72 19.25
CA GLY A 13 -7.15 0.72 19.01
C GLY A 13 -5.79 1.31 18.66
N HIS A 14 -4.72 0.51 18.72
CA HIS A 14 -3.39 0.97 18.34
C HIS A 14 -2.73 -0.11 17.51
N ALA A 15 -3.04 -0.09 16.22
CA ALA A 15 -2.56 -1.11 15.29
C ALA A 15 -1.10 -0.85 14.93
N MET A 16 -0.30 -1.89 15.02
CA MET A 16 1.05 -1.91 14.49
C MET A 16 1.16 -3.13 13.58
N PHE A 17 2.16 -3.16 12.73
CA PHE A 17 2.29 -4.22 11.75
C PHE A 17 3.70 -4.78 11.73
N ARG A 18 3.77 -6.04 11.39
CA ARG A 18 5.01 -6.76 11.22
C ARG A 18 5.04 -7.31 9.80
N LEU A 19 6.12 -7.06 9.09
CA LEU A 19 6.28 -7.59 7.74
C LEU A 19 6.87 -8.99 7.85
N VAL A 20 6.13 -9.98 7.34
CA VAL A 20 6.50 -11.39 7.49
C VAL A 20 6.44 -12.11 6.15
N VAL A 21 7.26 -13.16 6.04
CA VAL A 21 7.17 -14.14 4.96
C VAL A 21 6.46 -15.36 5.52
N GLN A 22 5.41 -15.77 4.84
CA GLN A 22 4.53 -16.82 5.32
C GLN A 22 3.95 -17.59 4.15
N GLU A 23 3.64 -18.87 4.37
CA GLU A 23 2.92 -19.65 3.37
C GLU A 23 1.54 -19.03 3.15
N SER A 24 1.16 -18.84 1.89
CA SER A 24 -0.06 -18.10 1.55
C SER A 24 -1.34 -18.76 2.07
N ARG A 25 -1.31 -20.07 2.28
CA ARG A 25 -2.48 -20.81 2.78
C ARG A 25 -2.81 -20.54 4.24
N TYR A 26 -1.83 -20.05 5.01
CA TYR A 26 -2.07 -19.72 6.42
C TYR A 26 -2.58 -18.31 6.57
N THR A 27 -3.39 -18.09 7.61
CA THR A 27 -3.86 -16.74 7.90
C THR A 27 -2.71 -15.88 8.42
N PRO A 28 -2.74 -14.57 8.19
CA PRO A 28 -1.69 -13.69 8.71
C PRO A 28 -1.55 -13.72 10.22
N THR A 29 -2.63 -14.03 10.93
CA THR A 29 -2.62 -14.11 12.40
C THR A 29 -2.04 -15.41 12.94
N SER A 30 -1.80 -16.40 12.07
CA SER A 30 -1.23 -17.65 12.51
C SER A 30 0.25 -17.46 12.88
N GLY A 31 0.72 -18.25 13.81
CA GLY A 31 2.11 -18.17 14.24
C GLY A 31 3.11 -18.87 13.33
N LYS A 32 2.64 -19.38 12.19
CA LYS A 32 3.49 -20.15 11.27
C LYS A 32 4.20 -19.23 10.29
N VAL A 33 5.15 -18.46 10.78
CA VAL A 33 5.91 -17.48 10.02
C VAL A 33 7.24 -18.09 9.60
N VAL A 34 7.56 -17.99 8.31
CA VAL A 34 8.85 -18.46 7.79
C VAL A 34 9.97 -17.52 8.22
N ALA A 35 9.73 -16.21 8.08
CA ALA A 35 10.73 -15.21 8.46
C ALA A 35 10.03 -13.89 8.75
N GLN A 36 10.66 -13.08 9.58
CA GLN A 36 10.21 -11.73 9.85
C GLN A 36 11.15 -10.77 9.15
N LEU A 37 10.62 -9.92 8.27
CA LEU A 37 11.42 -8.97 7.51
C LEU A 37 11.55 -7.63 8.22
N GLY A 38 10.56 -7.26 9.02
CA GLY A 38 10.61 -5.98 9.70
C GLY A 38 9.31 -5.61 10.37
N SER A 39 9.19 -4.35 10.72
CA SER A 39 8.01 -3.83 11.39
C SER A 39 7.61 -2.49 10.77
N PHE A 40 6.35 -2.14 10.93
CA PHE A 40 5.81 -0.88 10.42
C PHE A 40 4.86 -0.29 11.45
N ASP A 41 5.07 0.98 11.77
CA ASP A 41 4.20 1.74 12.66
C ASP A 41 3.46 2.77 11.82
N PRO A 42 2.16 2.58 11.56
CA PRO A 42 1.39 3.52 10.75
C PRO A 42 1.11 4.83 11.47
N HIS A 43 1.15 4.86 12.78
CA HIS A 43 0.88 6.08 13.56
C HIS A 43 2.02 7.09 13.40
N ASN A 44 3.27 6.62 13.49
CA ASN A 44 4.45 7.44 13.30
C ASN A 44 4.97 7.36 11.87
N LYS A 45 4.37 6.51 11.04
CA LYS A 45 4.78 6.27 9.66
C LYS A 45 6.24 5.83 9.54
N THR A 46 6.72 5.12 10.55
CA THR A 46 8.08 4.59 10.55
C THR A 46 8.06 3.13 10.19
N ALA A 47 9.09 2.72 9.45
CA ALA A 47 9.24 1.33 9.06
C ALA A 47 10.70 0.93 9.23
N LYS A 48 10.90 -0.30 9.69
CA LYS A 48 12.22 -0.91 9.74
C LYS A 48 12.13 -2.21 8.95
N VAL A 49 12.87 -2.30 7.86
CA VAL A 49 12.83 -3.46 6.98
C VAL A 49 14.25 -3.93 6.74
N ASP A 50 14.43 -5.26 6.85
CA ASP A 50 15.68 -5.89 6.49
C ASP A 50 15.69 -6.09 4.97
N SER A 51 16.39 -5.20 4.26
CA SER A 51 16.41 -5.21 2.81
C SER A 51 17.08 -6.45 2.24
N GLU A 52 18.08 -7.00 2.94
CA GLU A 52 18.77 -8.20 2.46
C GLU A 52 17.84 -9.40 2.48
N LYS A 53 17.15 -9.62 3.59
CA LYS A 53 16.18 -10.72 3.68
C LYS A 53 15.03 -10.54 2.70
N ALA A 54 14.54 -9.32 2.56
CA ALA A 54 13.47 -9.03 1.61
C ALA A 54 13.91 -9.36 0.19
N SER A 55 15.09 -8.91 -0.21
CA SER A 55 15.63 -9.21 -1.54
C SER A 55 15.82 -10.70 -1.73
N PHE A 56 16.31 -11.41 -0.72
CA PHE A 56 16.50 -12.86 -0.78
C PHE A 56 15.18 -13.57 -1.08
N TYR A 57 14.12 -13.26 -0.32
CA TYR A 57 12.84 -13.93 -0.52
C TYR A 57 12.17 -13.51 -1.83
N LEU A 58 12.32 -12.28 -2.24
CA LEU A 58 11.79 -11.83 -3.53
C LEU A 58 12.47 -12.54 -4.69
N SER A 59 13.79 -12.73 -4.62
CA SER A 59 14.51 -13.46 -5.67
C SER A 59 14.13 -14.93 -5.73
N HIS A 60 13.63 -15.48 -4.65
CA HIS A 60 13.16 -16.87 -4.58
C HIS A 60 11.67 -17.00 -4.87
N GLY A 61 11.03 -15.96 -5.37
CA GLY A 61 9.66 -16.02 -5.83
C GLY A 61 8.59 -15.74 -4.77
N ALA A 62 8.96 -15.24 -3.60
CA ALA A 62 7.96 -14.81 -2.62
C ALA A 62 7.17 -13.64 -3.17
N GLN A 63 5.84 -13.72 -3.09
CA GLN A 63 4.98 -12.72 -3.68
C GLN A 63 4.53 -11.71 -2.63
N PRO A 64 4.89 -10.43 -2.77
CA PRO A 64 4.45 -9.42 -1.83
C PRO A 64 3.00 -9.04 -2.08
N SER A 65 2.28 -8.73 -1.02
CA SER A 65 0.95 -8.13 -1.14
C SER A 65 1.11 -6.69 -1.65
N GLY A 66 0.01 -6.11 -2.14
CA GLY A 66 0.07 -4.74 -2.66
C GLY A 66 0.64 -3.74 -1.65
N ARG A 67 0.21 -3.83 -0.40
CA ARG A 67 0.70 -2.93 0.64
C ARG A 67 2.15 -3.22 1.01
N ALA A 68 2.51 -4.49 1.09
CA ALA A 68 3.89 -4.88 1.37
C ALA A 68 4.83 -4.42 0.25
N ALA A 69 4.40 -4.53 -1.00
CA ALA A 69 5.19 -4.08 -2.14
C ALA A 69 5.46 -2.58 -2.06
N LEU A 70 4.45 -1.79 -1.73
CA LEU A 70 4.62 -0.35 -1.58
C LEU A 70 5.60 0.00 -0.45
N LEU A 71 5.49 -0.70 0.66
CA LEU A 71 6.37 -0.49 1.79
C LEU A 71 7.82 -0.84 1.44
N LEU A 72 8.03 -1.96 0.77
CA LEU A 72 9.37 -2.38 0.36
C LEU A 72 9.97 -1.40 -0.63
N GLN A 73 9.18 -0.92 -1.59
CA GLN A 73 9.65 0.07 -2.54
C GLN A 73 10.06 1.37 -1.85
N LYS A 74 9.28 1.80 -0.87
CA LYS A 74 9.56 3.01 -0.11
C LYS A 74 10.86 2.89 0.69
N GLU A 75 11.17 1.69 1.16
CA GLU A 75 12.39 1.43 1.93
C GLU A 75 13.60 1.13 1.05
N GLY A 76 13.46 1.26 -0.25
CA GLY A 76 14.57 1.12 -1.17
C GLY A 76 14.86 -0.30 -1.66
N VAL A 77 14.00 -1.24 -1.36
CA VAL A 77 14.17 -2.62 -1.84
C VAL A 77 13.73 -2.69 -3.29
N GLU A 78 14.57 -3.25 -4.14
CA GLU A 78 14.23 -3.43 -5.54
C GLU A 78 13.20 -4.55 -5.69
N LEU A 79 12.11 -4.23 -6.36
CA LEU A 79 11.06 -5.21 -6.63
C LEU A 79 11.28 -5.86 -7.99
N PRO A 80 11.03 -7.17 -8.10
CA PRO A 80 11.09 -7.84 -9.41
C PRO A 80 10.04 -7.28 -10.36
N LYS A 81 10.29 -7.44 -11.64
CA LYS A 81 9.39 -6.93 -12.69
C LYS A 81 8.00 -7.55 -12.64
N TRP A 82 7.90 -8.77 -12.13
CA TRP A 82 6.61 -9.47 -12.04
C TRP A 82 5.73 -8.97 -10.90
N VAL A 83 6.29 -8.17 -9.98
CA VAL A 83 5.50 -7.58 -8.90
C VAL A 83 4.72 -6.39 -9.43
N LYS A 84 3.41 -6.45 -9.29
CA LYS A 84 2.54 -5.37 -9.75
C LYS A 84 2.15 -4.50 -8.55
N ILE A 85 2.53 -3.25 -8.65
CA ILE A 85 2.11 -2.26 -7.66
C ILE A 85 0.85 -1.59 -8.20
N SER A 86 -0.23 -1.70 -7.44
CA SER A 86 -1.46 -1.05 -7.86
C SER A 86 -1.31 0.46 -7.69
N SER A 87 -1.43 1.18 -8.78
CA SER A 87 -1.52 2.63 -8.72
C SER A 87 -2.87 3.03 -8.13
N ALA A 88 -2.90 4.22 -7.58
CA ALA A 88 -4.16 4.76 -7.08
C ALA A 88 -5.16 4.82 -8.22
N LYS A 89 -6.29 4.18 -8.03
CA LYS A 89 -7.34 4.22 -9.05
C LYS A 89 -7.97 5.60 -9.05
N SER A 90 -7.99 6.20 -10.21
CA SER A 90 -8.78 7.42 -10.37
C SER A 90 -10.25 7.04 -10.21
N ARG A 91 -10.91 7.68 -9.30
CA ARG A 91 -12.33 7.42 -9.08
C ARG A 91 -13.13 8.23 -10.08
N THR A 92 -13.57 7.54 -11.13
CA THR A 92 -14.48 8.17 -12.08
C THR A 92 -15.91 7.76 -11.72
N THR A 93 -16.77 8.72 -11.64
CA THR A 93 -18.19 8.47 -11.39
C THR A 93 -18.80 7.87 -12.66
N ARG A 94 -19.55 6.79 -12.53
CA ARG A 94 -20.15 6.13 -13.69
C ARG A 94 -21.14 7.02 -14.42
N HIS A 95 -21.93 7.77 -13.68
CA HIS A 95 -22.92 8.67 -14.24
C HIS A 95 -22.82 10.02 -13.54
N PRO A 96 -21.86 10.85 -13.92
CA PRO A 96 -21.67 12.13 -13.24
C PRO A 96 -22.88 13.07 -13.37
N GLU A 97 -23.68 12.90 -14.44
CA GLU A 97 -24.89 13.70 -14.63
C GLU A 97 -25.99 13.34 -13.64
N LYS A 98 -25.90 12.21 -12.97
CA LYS A 98 -26.89 11.75 -12.01
C LYS A 98 -26.46 11.93 -10.56
N LEU A 99 -25.52 12.83 -10.32
CA LEU A 99 -25.10 13.12 -8.96
C LEU A 99 -26.24 13.80 -8.18
N ARG A 100 -26.19 13.63 -6.86
CA ARG A 100 -27.22 14.23 -6.02
C ARG A 100 -27.23 15.74 -6.17
N SER A 101 -28.43 16.31 -6.20
CA SER A 101 -28.59 17.75 -6.43
C SER A 101 -27.97 18.61 -5.34
N ASN A 102 -27.84 18.08 -4.13
CA ASN A 102 -27.22 18.85 -3.04
C ASN A 102 -25.69 18.74 -3.01
N GLN A 103 -25.12 18.04 -3.98
CA GLN A 103 -23.69 17.93 -4.10
C GLN A 103 -23.13 19.19 -4.74
N PRO A 104 -22.12 19.84 -4.15
CA PRO A 104 -21.56 21.05 -4.74
C PRO A 104 -20.99 20.76 -6.12
N ALA A 105 -21.30 21.65 -7.08
CA ALA A 105 -20.73 21.53 -8.40
C ALA A 105 -19.22 21.68 -8.28
N ALA A 106 -18.59 20.78 -8.86
CA ALA A 106 -17.14 20.83 -8.84
C ALA A 106 -16.69 22.03 -9.60
N GLU A 107 -16.51 22.83 -9.51
CA GLU A 107 -16.29 23.64 -10.18
C GLU A 107 -15.03 23.63 -10.66
N PRO A 108 -15.35 23.65 -11.00
CA PRO A 108 -14.55 23.64 -11.33
C PRO A 108 -13.78 24.05 -11.58
N GLU A 109 -13.94 24.04 -11.66
CA GLU A 109 -13.58 24.43 -11.79
C GLU A 109 -12.73 24.93 -11.94
N VAL A 110 -12.56 24.92 -12.18
CA VAL A 110 -12.11 25.32 -12.19
C VAL A 110 -11.55 25.97 -12.58
N ALA A 111 -11.65 26.09 -12.76
CA ALA A 111 -11.41 26.54 -12.94
C ALA A 111 -10.79 27.22 -13.07
N GLU A 112 -10.84 27.32 -12.98
CA GLU A 112 -10.57 27.86 -12.89
C GLU A 112 -9.78 28.34 -12.91
N ALA A 113 -9.72 28.17 -13.06
CA ALA A 113 -9.19 28.46 -12.89
C ALA A 113 -8.56 28.85 -13.43
N GLU A 114 -8.74 28.90 -13.81
CA GLU A 114 -8.52 29.22 -14.16
C GLU A 114 -8.03 30.01 -14.28
N ALA A 115 -8.10 30.10 -14.34
CA ALA A 115 -7.82 30.69 -14.32
C ALA A 115 -7.11 31.42 -14.29
N PRO A 116 -6.99 31.57 -13.98
CA PRO A 116 -6.41 32.28 -13.93
C PRO A 116 -5.58 32.80 -14.41
N SER A 117 -5.46 32.69 -14.60
CA SER A 117 -4.91 33.06 -14.94
C SER A 117 -4.51 33.79 -15.70
N THR A 118 -4.46 34.01 -15.86
CA THR A 118 -4.29 34.60 -16.37
C THR A 118 -4.08 35.69 -16.63
N GLU A 119 -3.81 35.98 -16.47
CA GLU A 119 -3.74 36.90 -16.54
C GLU A 119 -3.21 37.70 -16.82
N SER A 120 -3.09 37.80 -16.84
CA SER A 120 -2.73 38.50 -16.93
C SER A 120 -2.57 38.92 -17.10
#